data_4f77868032fc6f01ea3fb1f787fe3fc2
#
_entry.id   4f77868032fc6f01ea3fb1f787fe3fc2
#
_cell.length_a   1.000
_cell.length_b   1.000
_cell.length_c   1.000
_cell.angle_alpha   90.00
_cell.angle_beta   90.00
_cell.angle_gamma   90.00
#
_symmetry.space_group_name_H-M   'P 1'
#
loop_
_entity.id
_entity.type
_entity.pdbx_description
1 polymer ?
#
loop_
_entity_poly.entity_id
_entity_poly.type
_entity_poly.pdbx_seq_one_letter_code
_entity_poly.pdbx_strand_id
1 'polypeptide(L)'
;ETRVLRPKINWKLSIDTFLESYHFSVLHKNSINPIFYRSQTFDTYGLNFRLISPRKTIGELKNSSPASLDLLPHIVGIYFLFPNSFVIWQLDHLELWEIYPSGNTPGESVAQMSFFTPEPVRSKQEEEHWEKNLDLVMHVVENEDFPLGEGIQNGFSSQAQDYLSFGTS
;
A
#
# COMPACT_ATOMS: atom_id res chain seq x y z
N GLU A 1 8.96 -14.47 1.37
CA GLU A 1 8.99 -14.50 -0.10
C GLU A 1 9.26 -13.11 -0.65
N THR A 2 9.94 -12.98 -1.80
CA THR A 2 10.26 -11.68 -2.41
C THR A 2 9.81 -11.65 -3.87
N ARG A 3 9.21 -10.53 -4.29
CA ARG A 3 8.81 -10.23 -5.67
C ARG A 3 9.49 -8.94 -6.13
N VAL A 4 9.82 -8.86 -7.41
CA VAL A 4 10.43 -7.66 -8.02
C VAL A 4 9.62 -7.24 -9.23
N LEU A 5 9.15 -6.00 -9.23
CA LEU A 5 8.38 -5.37 -10.29
C LEU A 5 9.19 -4.24 -10.94
N ARG A 6 8.92 -3.94 -12.20
CA ARG A 6 9.61 -2.91 -12.98
C ARG A 6 8.61 -2.02 -13.72
N PRO A 7 7.84 -1.20 -13.00
CA PRO A 7 6.85 -0.33 -13.63
C PRO A 7 7.52 0.84 -14.37
N LYS A 8 6.85 1.31 -15.41
CA LYS A 8 7.28 2.48 -16.20
C LYS A 8 6.77 3.78 -15.56
N ILE A 9 7.12 3.98 -14.31
CA ILE A 9 6.80 5.16 -13.50
C ILE A 9 8.01 5.63 -12.70
N ASN A 10 8.06 6.92 -12.46
CA ASN A 10 9.06 7.50 -11.55
C ASN A 10 8.91 6.88 -10.15
N TRP A 11 10.02 6.54 -9.51
CA TRP A 11 10.01 5.92 -8.19
C TRP A 11 9.28 6.75 -7.11
N LYS A 12 9.30 8.09 -7.22
CA LYS A 12 8.58 8.99 -6.30
C LYS A 12 7.07 8.89 -6.52
N LEU A 13 6.62 8.81 -7.78
CA LEU A 13 5.21 8.61 -8.10
C LEU A 13 4.73 7.25 -7.61
N SER A 14 5.56 6.20 -7.72
CA SER A 14 5.25 4.90 -7.13
C SER A 14 5.09 4.97 -5.60
N ILE A 15 5.89 5.81 -4.92
CA ILE A 15 5.76 6.05 -3.49
C ILE A 15 4.43 6.76 -3.17
N ASP A 16 4.08 7.78 -3.94
CA ASP A 16 2.88 8.58 -3.70
C ASP A 16 1.60 7.73 -3.73
N THR A 17 1.54 6.64 -4.52
CA THR A 17 0.38 5.75 -4.57
C THR A 17 0.10 5.04 -3.24
N PHE A 18 1.10 4.81 -2.41
CA PHE A 18 0.95 4.17 -1.09
C PHE A 18 0.54 5.16 0.02
N LEU A 19 0.59 6.48 -0.24
CA LEU A 19 0.51 7.51 0.78
C LEU A 19 -0.86 8.19 0.88
N GLU A 20 -1.84 7.71 0.14
CA GLU A 20 -3.20 8.24 0.18
C GLU A 20 -4.23 7.11 -0.06
N SER A 21 -5.48 7.37 0.27
CA SER A 21 -6.56 6.37 0.15
C SER A 21 -7.76 6.88 -0.67
N TYR A 22 -7.71 8.08 -1.21
CA TYR A 22 -8.83 8.64 -1.96
C TYR A 22 -9.09 7.89 -3.28
N HIS A 23 -8.08 7.23 -3.85
CA HIS A 23 -8.24 6.40 -5.04
C HIS A 23 -8.97 5.07 -4.77
N PHE A 24 -9.06 4.59 -3.53
CA PHE A 24 -9.64 3.28 -3.18
C PHE A 24 -11.05 3.07 -3.74
N SER A 25 -11.90 4.08 -3.69
CA SER A 25 -13.29 3.95 -4.14
C SER A 25 -13.45 3.90 -5.66
N VAL A 26 -12.45 4.33 -6.40
CA VAL A 26 -12.47 4.39 -7.87
C VAL A 26 -11.63 3.27 -8.44
N LEU A 27 -10.34 3.22 -8.08
CA LEU A 27 -9.38 2.26 -8.59
C LEU A 27 -9.60 0.87 -7.99
N HIS A 28 -9.64 0.79 -6.65
CA HIS A 28 -9.73 -0.46 -5.91
C HIS A 28 -11.17 -0.84 -5.55
N LYS A 29 -12.14 -0.48 -6.39
CA LYS A 29 -13.56 -0.66 -6.12
C LYS A 29 -13.93 -2.09 -5.72
N ASN A 30 -13.30 -3.07 -6.34
CA ASN A 30 -13.61 -4.49 -6.15
C ASN A 30 -12.56 -5.26 -5.33
N SER A 31 -11.39 -4.67 -5.06
CA SER A 31 -10.27 -5.30 -4.35
C SER A 31 -10.12 -4.80 -2.92
N ILE A 32 -9.74 -3.54 -2.72
CA ILE A 32 -9.38 -2.95 -1.43
C ILE A 32 -10.56 -2.20 -0.79
N ASN A 33 -11.35 -1.47 -1.58
CA ASN A 33 -12.47 -0.68 -1.06
C ASN A 33 -13.54 -1.48 -0.28
N PRO A 34 -13.80 -2.77 -0.58
CA PRO A 34 -14.66 -3.60 0.28
C PRO A 34 -14.10 -3.84 1.68
N ILE A 35 -12.78 -3.77 1.86
CA ILE A 35 -12.07 -4.11 3.10
C ILE A 35 -11.87 -2.89 3.99
N PHE A 36 -11.50 -1.72 3.41
CA PHE A 36 -11.07 -0.54 4.14
C PHE A 36 -12.03 0.64 3.99
N TYR A 37 -12.04 1.52 5.00
CA TYR A 37 -12.56 2.88 4.86
C TYR A 37 -11.50 3.77 4.18
N ARG A 38 -11.95 4.86 3.54
CA ARG A 38 -11.06 5.88 2.95
C ARG A 38 -10.47 6.84 3.98
N SER A 39 -10.95 6.79 5.21
CA SER A 39 -10.45 7.63 6.30
C SER A 39 -9.11 7.12 6.80
N GLN A 40 -8.17 8.01 7.02
CA GLN A 40 -6.84 7.69 7.53
C GLN A 40 -6.45 8.65 8.65
N THR A 41 -5.63 8.16 9.59
CA THR A 41 -4.86 9.03 10.48
C THR A 41 -3.42 9.08 10.01
N PHE A 42 -2.78 10.23 10.23
CA PHE A 42 -1.44 10.50 9.72
C PHE A 42 -0.58 11.10 10.84
N ASP A 43 0.55 10.46 11.14
CA ASP A 43 1.55 10.94 12.10
C ASP A 43 2.90 11.12 11.41
N THR A 44 3.63 12.20 11.74
CA THR A 44 4.94 12.51 11.18
C THR A 44 6.06 12.40 12.20
N TYR A 45 7.20 11.85 11.77
CA TYR A 45 8.41 11.64 12.58
C TYR A 45 9.63 12.06 11.75
N GLY A 46 9.89 13.36 11.67
CA GLY A 46 10.90 13.92 10.76
C GLY A 46 10.52 13.69 9.29
N LEU A 47 11.35 12.95 8.55
CA LEU A 47 11.07 12.57 7.16
C LEU A 47 10.28 11.25 7.04
N ASN A 48 10.03 10.58 8.15
CA ASN A 48 9.23 9.36 8.19
C ASN A 48 7.81 9.68 8.63
N PHE A 49 6.87 8.79 8.31
CA PHE A 49 5.50 8.94 8.79
C PHE A 49 4.78 7.60 8.88
N ARG A 50 3.63 7.64 9.52
CA ARG A 50 2.74 6.51 9.69
C ARG A 50 1.34 6.91 9.25
N LEU A 51 0.73 6.05 8.42
CA LEU A 51 -0.70 6.09 8.14
C LEU A 51 -1.37 4.90 8.82
N ILE A 52 -2.53 5.13 9.40
CA ILE A 52 -3.39 4.07 9.91
C ILE A 52 -4.72 4.17 9.18
N SER A 53 -5.09 3.09 8.51
CA SER A 53 -6.38 2.99 7.81
C SER A 53 -7.28 1.96 8.51
N PRO A 54 -8.52 2.32 8.86
CA PRO A 54 -9.44 1.40 9.50
C PRO A 54 -10.04 0.42 8.48
N ARG A 55 -10.09 -0.85 8.87
CA ARG A 55 -10.91 -1.85 8.19
C ARG A 55 -12.38 -1.62 8.49
N LYS A 56 -13.28 -2.06 7.60
CA LYS A 56 -14.73 -1.94 7.84
C LYS A 56 -15.20 -2.70 9.06
N THR A 57 -14.47 -3.74 9.47
CA THR A 57 -14.71 -4.49 10.71
C THR A 57 -14.58 -3.66 11.98
N ILE A 58 -13.97 -2.47 11.94
CA ILE A 58 -13.89 -1.56 13.10
C ILE A 58 -15.28 -1.18 13.62
N GLY A 59 -16.32 -1.26 12.76
CA GLY A 59 -17.70 -1.05 13.15
C GLY A 59 -18.22 -2.04 14.21
N GLU A 60 -17.61 -3.20 14.34
CA GLU A 60 -17.92 -4.21 15.36
C GLU A 60 -17.62 -3.71 16.78
N LEU A 61 -16.65 -2.78 16.90
CA LEU A 61 -16.23 -2.19 18.18
C LEU A 61 -17.16 -1.10 18.71
N LYS A 62 -18.20 -0.72 17.96
CA LYS A 62 -19.08 0.43 18.28
C LYS A 62 -19.66 0.39 19.71
N ASN A 63 -19.91 -0.80 20.23
CA ASN A 63 -20.53 -1.00 21.55
C ASN A 63 -19.53 -1.51 22.60
N SER A 64 -18.23 -1.57 22.27
CA SER A 64 -17.19 -2.01 23.18
C SER A 64 -16.83 -0.89 24.18
N SER A 65 -16.49 -1.25 25.40
CA SER A 65 -15.99 -0.24 26.36
C SER A 65 -14.59 0.22 25.97
N PRO A 66 -14.22 1.48 26.24
CA PRO A 66 -12.87 1.98 25.95
C PRO A 66 -11.74 1.12 26.53
N ALA A 67 -11.97 0.51 27.69
CA ALA A 67 -11.00 -0.34 28.38
C ALA A 67 -10.79 -1.72 27.72
N SER A 68 -11.71 -2.14 26.86
CA SER A 68 -11.67 -3.45 26.16
C SER A 68 -11.46 -3.31 24.64
N LEU A 69 -11.12 -2.10 24.16
CA LEU A 69 -10.89 -1.89 22.74
C LEU A 69 -9.56 -2.52 22.30
N ASP A 70 -9.64 -3.52 21.43
CA ASP A 70 -8.51 -4.01 20.65
C ASP A 70 -8.67 -3.49 19.22
N LEU A 71 -7.89 -2.49 18.84
CA LEU A 71 -7.95 -1.87 17.51
C LEU A 71 -7.10 -2.63 16.49
N LEU A 72 -6.11 -3.38 16.92
CA LEU A 72 -5.12 -3.99 16.03
C LEU A 72 -5.72 -4.88 14.94
N PRO A 73 -6.72 -5.74 15.23
CA PRO A 73 -7.36 -6.55 14.19
C PRO A 73 -8.17 -5.74 13.15
N HIS A 74 -8.48 -4.48 13.47
CA HIS A 74 -9.39 -3.64 12.69
C HIS A 74 -8.70 -2.51 11.93
N ILE A 75 -7.37 -2.55 11.85
CA ILE A 75 -6.58 -1.52 11.16
C ILE A 75 -5.52 -2.15 10.25
N VAL A 76 -4.96 -1.34 9.37
CA VAL A 76 -3.68 -1.55 8.70
C VAL A 76 -2.77 -0.38 9.01
N GLY A 77 -1.50 -0.66 9.29
CA GLY A 77 -0.48 0.35 9.52
C GLY A 77 0.51 0.41 8.36
N ILE A 78 0.68 1.58 7.77
CA ILE A 78 1.68 1.84 6.72
C ILE A 78 2.72 2.78 7.32
N TYR A 79 3.96 2.32 7.42
CA TYR A 79 5.09 3.07 7.94
C TYR A 79 6.02 3.41 6.79
N PHE A 80 6.08 4.69 6.43
CA PHE A 80 7.05 5.16 5.45
C PHE A 80 8.38 5.45 6.11
N LEU A 81 9.42 4.85 5.58
CA LEU A 81 10.81 5.03 5.98
C LEU A 81 11.54 5.73 4.83
N PHE A 82 11.81 7.01 5.03
CA PHE A 82 12.48 7.83 4.02
C PHE A 82 13.84 7.21 3.63
N PRO A 83 14.21 7.20 2.34
CA PRO A 83 13.53 7.89 1.24
C PRO A 83 12.55 7.03 0.44
N ASN A 84 12.50 5.72 0.60
CA ASN A 84 11.95 4.86 -0.43
C ASN A 84 11.37 3.52 0.05
N SER A 85 11.15 3.36 1.34
CA SER A 85 10.69 2.09 1.90
C SER A 85 9.37 2.22 2.65
N PHE A 86 8.53 1.18 2.57
CA PHE A 86 7.31 1.04 3.36
C PHE A 86 7.32 -0.26 4.12
N VAL A 87 6.97 -0.22 5.39
CA VAL A 87 6.55 -1.39 6.13
C VAL A 87 5.04 -1.32 6.29
N ILE A 88 4.34 -2.26 5.70
CA ILE A 88 2.89 -2.37 5.82
C ILE A 88 2.60 -3.51 6.79
N TRP A 89 2.04 -3.16 7.95
CA TRP A 89 1.59 -4.14 8.91
C TRP A 89 0.12 -4.46 8.66
N GLN A 90 -0.11 -5.69 8.25
CA GLN A 90 -1.43 -6.27 8.10
C GLN A 90 -1.79 -7.02 9.41
N LEU A 91 -2.91 -7.70 9.45
CA LEU A 91 -3.36 -8.42 10.64
C LEU A 91 -2.31 -9.41 11.19
N ASP A 92 -1.76 -10.19 10.31
CA ASP A 92 -1.01 -11.41 10.60
C ASP A 92 0.30 -11.53 9.83
N HIS A 93 0.65 -10.53 9.02
CA HIS A 93 1.88 -10.49 8.23
C HIS A 93 2.41 -9.07 8.06
N LEU A 94 3.63 -8.99 7.55
CA LEU A 94 4.29 -7.75 7.18
C LEU A 94 4.68 -7.79 5.71
N GLU A 95 4.51 -6.64 5.05
CA GLU A 95 5.06 -6.39 3.73
C GLU A 95 6.13 -5.31 3.85
N LEU A 96 7.31 -5.58 3.30
CA LEU A 96 8.34 -4.55 3.09
C LEU A 96 8.41 -4.24 1.60
N TRP A 97 8.12 -3.01 1.27
CA TRP A 97 8.25 -2.46 -0.06
C TRP A 97 9.46 -1.52 -0.12
N GLU A 98 10.32 -1.74 -1.08
CA GLU A 98 11.48 -0.90 -1.35
C GLU A 98 11.44 -0.47 -2.82
N ILE A 99 11.39 0.85 -3.06
CA ILE A 99 11.19 1.39 -4.41
C ILE A 99 12.42 2.22 -4.80
N TYR A 100 13.04 1.85 -5.89
CA TYR A 100 14.29 2.44 -6.38
C TYR A 100 14.12 3.02 -7.78
N PRO A 101 14.88 4.07 -8.14
CA PRO A 101 14.99 4.49 -9.53
C PRO A 101 15.60 3.37 -10.37
N SER A 102 15.16 3.23 -11.63
CA SER A 102 15.74 2.28 -12.58
C SER A 102 16.78 2.98 -13.45
N GLY A 103 18.06 2.73 -13.17
CA GLY A 103 19.16 3.29 -13.94
C GLY A 103 19.11 4.82 -14.02
N ASN A 104 19.25 5.37 -15.24
CA ASN A 104 19.25 6.81 -15.52
C ASN A 104 17.92 7.30 -16.11
N THR A 105 16.89 6.48 -16.15
CA THR A 105 15.58 6.79 -16.75
C THR A 105 14.62 7.30 -15.67
N PRO A 106 14.27 8.59 -15.61
CA PRO A 106 13.40 9.14 -14.57
C PRO A 106 11.99 8.54 -14.56
N GLY A 107 11.51 8.02 -15.69
CA GLY A 107 10.18 7.42 -15.84
C GLY A 107 10.13 5.92 -15.58
N GLU A 108 11.15 5.34 -14.95
CA GLU A 108 11.18 3.90 -14.64
C GLU A 108 11.62 3.68 -13.20
N SER A 109 11.10 2.63 -12.57
CA SER A 109 11.48 2.23 -11.22
C SER A 109 11.59 0.71 -11.07
N VAL A 110 12.19 0.31 -9.96
CA VAL A 110 12.21 -1.07 -9.49
C VAL A 110 11.54 -1.09 -8.12
N ALA A 111 10.47 -1.83 -7.99
CA ALA A 111 9.79 -2.06 -6.73
C ALA A 111 10.06 -3.50 -6.28
N GLN A 112 10.65 -3.66 -5.10
CA GLN A 112 10.84 -4.94 -4.45
C GLN A 112 9.88 -5.05 -3.29
N MET A 113 9.12 -6.13 -3.26
CA MET A 113 8.23 -6.46 -2.14
C MET A 113 8.71 -7.74 -1.48
N SER A 114 8.89 -7.69 -0.18
CA SER A 114 9.21 -8.85 0.67
C SER A 114 8.05 -9.11 1.63
N PHE A 115 7.53 -10.32 1.59
CA PHE A 115 6.40 -10.77 2.41
C PHE A 115 6.92 -11.61 3.57
N PHE A 116 6.54 -11.25 4.79
CA PHE A 116 6.99 -11.88 6.03
C PHE A 116 5.81 -12.43 6.81
N THR A 117 5.90 -13.69 7.20
CA THR A 117 4.97 -14.34 8.11
C THR A 117 5.57 -14.40 9.52
N PRO A 118 4.77 -14.41 10.61
CA PRO A 118 5.27 -14.42 11.97
C PRO A 118 6.01 -15.72 12.33
N GLU A 119 5.63 -16.80 11.69
CA GLU A 119 6.17 -18.15 11.90
C GLU A 119 6.47 -18.83 10.56
N PRO A 120 7.40 -19.77 10.51
CA PRO A 120 7.58 -20.62 9.32
C PRO A 120 6.31 -21.40 9.00
N VAL A 121 6.02 -21.53 7.71
CA VAL A 121 4.87 -22.30 7.21
C VAL A 121 5.03 -23.78 7.60
N ARG A 122 4.02 -24.34 8.27
CA ARG A 122 4.05 -25.71 8.81
C ARG A 122 2.96 -26.62 8.26
N SER A 123 2.00 -26.05 7.54
CA SER A 123 0.87 -26.78 6.95
C SER A 123 0.51 -26.25 5.58
N LYS A 124 -0.13 -27.10 4.77
CA LYS A 124 -0.67 -26.70 3.48
C LYS A 124 -1.75 -25.62 3.61
N GLN A 125 -2.53 -25.63 4.68
CA GLN A 125 -3.55 -24.63 4.93
C GLN A 125 -2.93 -23.23 5.20
N GLU A 126 -1.81 -23.19 5.96
CA GLU A 126 -1.07 -21.95 6.17
C GLU A 126 -0.45 -21.45 4.87
N GLU A 127 0.15 -22.34 4.06
CA GLU A 127 0.69 -22.02 2.75
C GLU A 127 -0.36 -21.38 1.83
N GLU A 128 -1.52 -22.03 1.68
CA GLU A 128 -2.64 -21.52 0.89
C GLU A 128 -3.17 -20.17 1.41
N HIS A 129 -3.13 -19.95 2.74
CA HIS A 129 -3.50 -18.68 3.35
C HIS A 129 -2.51 -17.55 2.95
N TRP A 130 -1.22 -17.81 3.05
CA TRP A 130 -0.20 -16.82 2.72
C TRP A 130 -0.10 -16.57 1.21
N GLU A 131 -0.21 -17.59 0.39
CA GLU A 131 -0.28 -17.43 -1.07
C GLU A 131 -1.45 -16.54 -1.48
N LYS A 132 -2.63 -16.76 -0.91
CA LYS A 132 -3.80 -15.93 -1.20
C LYS A 132 -3.62 -14.46 -0.81
N ASN A 133 -2.97 -14.18 0.32
CA ASN A 133 -2.67 -12.81 0.73
C ASN A 133 -1.63 -12.17 -0.20
N LEU A 134 -0.57 -12.90 -0.54
CA LEU A 134 0.46 -12.47 -1.48
C LEU A 134 -0.14 -12.20 -2.87
N ASP A 135 -0.96 -13.10 -3.39
CA ASP A 135 -1.63 -12.94 -4.69
C ASP A 135 -2.54 -11.71 -4.71
N LEU A 136 -3.25 -11.43 -3.61
CA LEU A 136 -4.10 -10.25 -3.53
C LEU A 136 -3.28 -8.97 -3.62
N VAL A 137 -2.21 -8.84 -2.83
CA VAL A 137 -1.40 -7.61 -2.83
C VAL A 137 -0.68 -7.44 -4.17
N MET A 138 -0.16 -8.52 -4.76
CA MET A 138 0.48 -8.46 -6.06
C MET A 138 -0.52 -8.10 -7.16
N HIS A 139 -1.72 -8.69 -7.14
CA HIS A 139 -2.78 -8.36 -8.10
C HIS A 139 -3.14 -6.87 -8.05
N VAL A 140 -3.32 -6.31 -6.85
CA VAL A 140 -3.67 -4.90 -6.65
C VAL A 140 -2.60 -4.00 -7.23
N VAL A 141 -1.34 -4.23 -6.85
CA VAL A 141 -0.24 -3.35 -7.28
C VAL A 141 0.06 -3.49 -8.77
N GLU A 142 0.13 -4.70 -9.29
CA GLU A 142 0.48 -4.95 -10.69
C GLU A 142 -0.64 -4.58 -11.68
N ASN A 143 -1.90 -4.78 -11.30
CA ASN A 143 -3.01 -4.65 -12.24
C ASN A 143 -3.89 -3.42 -12.00
N GLU A 144 -3.74 -2.76 -10.85
CA GLU A 144 -4.51 -1.57 -10.53
C GLU A 144 -3.59 -0.35 -10.34
N ASP A 145 -2.70 -0.32 -9.32
CA ASP A 145 -1.88 0.86 -8.99
C ASP A 145 -0.87 1.22 -10.08
N PHE A 146 -0.05 0.27 -10.49
CA PHE A 146 1.02 0.57 -11.45
C PHE A 146 0.49 0.95 -12.83
N PRO A 147 -0.54 0.32 -13.42
CA PRO A 147 -1.12 0.79 -14.66
C PRO A 147 -1.69 2.21 -14.59
N LEU A 148 -2.31 2.60 -13.45
CA LEU A 148 -2.73 3.98 -13.22
C LEU A 148 -1.53 4.92 -13.16
N GLY A 149 -0.50 4.57 -12.37
CA GLY A 149 0.75 5.33 -12.25
C GLY A 149 1.46 5.52 -13.59
N GLU A 150 1.49 4.50 -14.45
CA GLU A 150 2.04 4.60 -15.82
C GLU A 150 1.23 5.58 -16.68
N GLY A 151 -0.09 5.61 -16.53
CA GLY A 151 -0.96 6.59 -17.17
C GLY A 151 -0.63 8.03 -16.73
N ILE A 152 -0.43 8.25 -15.42
CA ILE A 152 -0.05 9.55 -14.86
C ILE A 152 1.36 9.94 -15.36
N GLN A 153 2.33 9.01 -15.36
CA GLN A 153 3.68 9.24 -15.87
C GLN A 153 3.67 9.67 -17.34
N ASN A 154 2.83 9.06 -18.15
CA ASN A 154 2.65 9.46 -19.56
C ASN A 154 2.07 10.87 -19.67
N GLY A 155 1.15 11.23 -18.78
CA GLY A 155 0.62 12.58 -18.68
C GLY A 155 1.72 13.62 -18.40
N PHE A 156 2.62 13.36 -17.45
CA PHE A 156 3.77 14.22 -17.18
C PHE A 156 4.73 14.32 -18.36
N SER A 157 5.01 13.18 -19.01
CA SER A 157 5.91 13.15 -20.15
C SER A 157 5.38 13.93 -21.36
N SER A 158 4.07 14.13 -21.45
CA SER A 158 3.43 14.93 -22.49
C SER A 158 3.62 16.44 -22.33
N GLN A 159 4.04 16.90 -21.12
CA GLN A 159 4.15 18.32 -20.76
C GLN A 159 2.84 19.11 -20.93
N ALA A 160 1.70 18.43 -20.88
CA ALA A 160 0.39 19.06 -21.03
C ALA A 160 0.00 19.90 -19.80
N GLN A 161 0.65 19.67 -18.65
CA GLN A 161 0.52 20.50 -17.44
C GLN A 161 1.81 20.55 -16.64
N ASP A 162 2.03 21.66 -15.97
CA ASP A 162 3.26 21.95 -15.22
C ASP A 162 3.17 21.62 -13.73
N TYR A 163 2.06 21.06 -13.28
CA TYR A 163 1.80 20.79 -11.86
C TYR A 163 1.10 19.45 -11.65
N LEU A 164 1.32 18.88 -10.48
CA LEU A 164 0.60 17.71 -9.96
C LEU A 164 -0.49 18.18 -8.99
N SER A 165 -1.71 17.69 -9.19
CA SER A 165 -2.81 17.94 -8.26
C SER A 165 -2.96 16.71 -7.34
N PHE A 166 -2.86 16.95 -6.03
CA PHE A 166 -3.21 15.94 -5.04
C PHE A 166 -4.67 16.10 -4.64
N GLY A 167 -5.34 14.97 -4.42
CA GLY A 167 -6.67 14.96 -3.85
C GLY A 167 -6.66 15.42 -2.38
N THR A 168 -7.81 15.82 -1.88
CA THR A 168 -8.04 16.05 -0.44
C THR A 168 -8.78 14.83 0.14
N SER A 169 -8.26 14.27 1.23
CA SER A 169 -8.92 13.21 2.00
C SER A 169 -9.86 13.79 3.04
#